data_297f73b5e4dbe80bf51f74f183d5e973
#
_entry.id   297f73b5e4dbe80bf51f74f183d5e973
#
_cell.length_a   1.000
_cell.length_b   1.000
_cell.length_c   1.000
_cell.angle_alpha   90.00
_cell.angle_beta   90.00
_cell.angle_gamma   90.00
#
_symmetry.space_group_name_H-M   'P 1'
#
loop_
_entity.id
_entity.type
_entity.pdbx_description
1 polymer ?
#
loop_
_entity_poly.entity_id
_entity_poly.type
_entity_poly.pdbx_seq_one_letter_code
_entity_poly.pdbx_strand_id
1 'polypeptide(L)' 'MEWQVKKSCYDKTSGKHALVLSDAGGSLKMIAEVQSDIVVNAGDILSPQKDALYSVNRDSGRTVKILDARSYT' A
#
# COMPACT_ATOMS: atom_id res chain seq x y z
N MET A 1 4.35 -11.13 -4.96
CA MET A 1 5.36 -10.05 -4.98
C MET A 1 5.05 -9.07 -3.85
N GLU A 2 6.02 -8.79 -3.02
CA GLU A 2 5.85 -7.85 -1.91
C GLU A 2 6.22 -6.44 -2.35
N TRP A 3 5.56 -5.46 -1.76
CA TRP A 3 5.82 -4.05 -2.02
C TRP A 3 6.22 -3.36 -0.74
N GLN A 4 7.22 -2.50 -0.82
CA GLN A 4 7.63 -1.66 0.31
C GLN A 4 6.99 -0.29 0.20
N VAL A 5 6.39 0.18 1.29
CA VAL A 5 5.82 1.52 1.35
C VAL A 5 6.95 2.52 1.51
N LYS A 6 7.11 3.41 0.53
CA LYS A 6 8.13 4.45 0.58
C LYS A 6 7.58 5.75 1.16
N LYS A 7 6.30 6.00 0.95
CA LYS A 7 5.63 7.20 1.44
C LYS A 7 4.16 6.90 1.67
N SER A 8 3.60 7.47 2.72
CA SER A 8 2.19 7.32 3.05
C SER A 8 1.58 8.68 3.30
N CYS A 9 0.49 8.97 2.60
CA CYS A 9 -0.28 10.20 2.77
C CYS A 9 -1.73 9.86 2.99
N TYR A 10 -2.39 10.60 3.88
CA TYR A 10 -3.82 10.44 4.13
C TYR A 10 -4.57 11.62 3.54
N ASP A 11 -5.58 11.33 2.73
CA ASP A 11 -6.45 12.35 2.15
C ASP A 11 -7.72 12.47 3.00
N LYS A 12 -7.82 13.54 3.76
CA LYS A 12 -8.97 13.78 4.63
C LYS A 12 -10.27 13.96 3.87
N THR A 13 -10.20 14.46 2.63
CA THR A 13 -11.37 14.73 1.82
C THR A 13 -12.05 13.44 1.39
N SER A 14 -11.27 12.45 0.95
CA SER A 14 -11.80 11.18 0.47
C SER A 14 -11.77 10.08 1.53
N GLY A 15 -11.02 10.28 2.61
CA GLY A 15 -10.80 9.25 3.63
C GLY A 15 -9.92 8.11 3.17
N LYS A 16 -9.16 8.31 2.11
CA LYS A 16 -8.30 7.28 1.51
C LYS A 16 -6.84 7.58 1.79
N HIS A 17 -6.04 6.52 1.79
CA HIS A 17 -4.59 6.65 1.89
C HIS A 17 -3.98 6.54 0.51
N ALA A 18 -3.01 7.39 0.21
CA ALA A 18 -2.19 7.29 -1.00
C ALA A 18 -0.81 6.81 -0.60
N LEU A 19 -0.40 5.69 -1.16
CA LEU A 19 0.87 5.06 -0.83
C LEU A 19 1.76 5.04 -2.06
N VAL A 20 3.02 5.44 -1.87
CA VAL A 20 4.05 5.22 -2.88
C VAL A 20 4.71 3.89 -2.54
N LEU A 21 4.61 2.95 -3.46
CA LEU A 21 5.10 1.59 -3.27
C LEU A 21 6.27 1.31 -4.21
N SER A 22 7.19 0.50 -3.74
CA SER A 22 8.34 0.05 -4.53
C SER A 22 8.44 -1.46 -4.42
N ASP A 23 8.90 -2.11 -5.50
CA ASP A 23 9.19 -3.54 -5.44
C ASP A 23 10.46 -3.79 -4.61
N ALA A 24 10.77 -5.06 -4.36
CA ALA A 24 11.92 -5.43 -3.53
C ALA A 24 13.25 -4.94 -4.13
N GLY A 25 13.35 -4.87 -5.44
CA GLY A 25 14.56 -4.39 -6.11
C GLY A 25 14.64 -2.89 -6.29
N GLY A 26 13.55 -2.18 -5.99
CA GLY A 26 13.49 -0.73 -6.17
C GLY A 26 13.37 -0.28 -7.62
N SER A 27 13.18 -1.22 -8.54
CA SER A 27 13.11 -0.92 -9.98
C SER A 27 11.75 -0.40 -10.40
N LEU A 28 10.69 -0.85 -9.73
CA LEU A 28 9.33 -0.46 -10.05
C LEU A 28 8.75 0.35 -8.90
N LYS A 29 8.05 1.41 -9.26
CA LYS A 29 7.35 2.25 -8.30
C LYS A 29 5.93 2.47 -8.78
N MET A 30 5.00 2.55 -7.83
CA MET A 30 3.62 2.88 -8.16
C MET A 30 2.98 3.68 -7.04
N ILE A 31 1.92 4.41 -7.40
CA ILE A 31 1.06 5.08 -6.43
C ILE A 31 -0.21 4.26 -6.34
N ALA A 32 -0.57 3.87 -5.12
CA ALA A 32 -1.78 3.12 -4.87
C ALA A 32 -2.68 3.89 -3.92
N GLU A 33 -3.96 3.96 -4.25
CA GLU A 33 -4.99 4.43 -3.33
C GLU A 33 -5.53 3.22 -2.59
N VAL A 34 -5.52 3.28 -1.27
CA VAL A 34 -5.97 2.16 -0.45
C VAL A 34 -7.01 2.63 0.55
N GLN A 35 -7.93 1.74 0.87
CA GLN A 35 -8.86 1.90 1.97
C GLN A 35 -8.36 1.05 3.14
N SER A 36 -8.22 1.67 4.31
CA SER A 36 -7.64 0.98 5.45
C SER A 36 -8.19 1.55 6.75
N ASP A 37 -8.47 0.66 7.70
CA ASP A 37 -8.83 1.03 9.06
C ASP A 37 -7.61 1.14 9.96
N ILE A 38 -6.42 0.90 9.41
CA ILE A 38 -5.17 0.95 10.15
C ILE A 38 -4.22 1.95 9.51
N VAL A 39 -3.26 2.41 10.29
CA VAL A 39 -2.23 3.32 9.78
C VAL A 39 -1.14 2.51 9.10
N VAL A 40 -0.79 2.89 7.87
CA VAL A 40 0.33 2.31 7.13
C VAL A 40 1.43 3.36 7.08
N ASN A 41 2.63 2.99 7.49
CA ASN A 41 3.77 3.89 7.58
C ASN A 41 4.81 3.58 6.51
N ALA A 42 5.64 4.58 6.20
CA ALA A 42 6.79 4.34 5.33
C ALA A 42 7.69 3.27 5.97
N GLY A 43 8.14 2.34 5.14
CA GLY A 43 8.94 1.20 5.59
C GLY A 43 8.14 -0.08 5.79
N ASP A 44 6.82 0.00 5.84
CA ASP A 44 5.97 -1.19 5.94
C ASP A 44 6.02 -2.00 4.65
N ILE A 45 5.80 -3.29 4.77
CA ILE A 45 5.80 -4.22 3.63
C ILE A 45 4.37 -4.68 3.39
N LEU A 46 3.92 -4.60 2.14
CA LEU A 46 2.62 -5.07 1.72
C LEU A 46 2.78 -6.38 0.95
N SER A 47 2.07 -7.41 1.39
CA SER A 47 2.09 -8.73 0.76
C SER A 47 0.73 -9.00 0.14
N PRO A 48 0.65 -9.41 -1.15
CA PRO A 48 -0.63 -9.63 -1.81
C PRO A 48 -1.40 -10.79 -1.19
N GLN A 49 -2.69 -10.58 -1.03
CA GLN A 49 -3.66 -11.57 -0.58
C GLN A 49 -4.73 -11.71 -1.67
N LYS A 50 -5.86 -12.30 -1.33
CA LYS A 50 -6.98 -12.44 -2.26
C LYS A 50 -7.77 -11.14 -2.37
N ASP A 51 -8.44 -10.96 -3.50
CA ASP A 51 -9.44 -9.89 -3.72
C ASP A 51 -8.88 -8.48 -3.51
N ALA A 52 -7.69 -8.22 -4.05
CA ALA A 52 -7.01 -6.93 -3.97
C ALA A 52 -6.66 -6.51 -2.53
N LEU A 53 -6.65 -7.44 -1.60
CA LEU A 53 -6.21 -7.19 -0.24
C LEU A 53 -4.71 -7.42 -0.12
N TYR A 54 -4.07 -6.61 0.70
CA TYR A 54 -2.65 -6.76 1.02
C TYR A 54 -2.49 -6.78 2.53
N SER A 55 -1.69 -7.71 3.03
CA SER A 55 -1.35 -7.73 4.45
C SER A 55 -0.18 -6.79 4.73
N VAL A 56 -0.21 -6.15 5.90
CA VAL A 56 0.83 -5.22 6.33
C VAL A 56 1.81 -5.99 7.20
N ASN A 57 3.09 -6.01 6.80
CA ASN A 57 4.17 -6.71 7.52
C ASN A 57 3.85 -8.19 7.74
N ARG A 58 3.14 -8.81 6.79
CA ARG A 58 2.72 -10.22 6.85
C ARG A 58 1.80 -10.54 8.02
N ASP A 59 1.15 -9.52 8.58
CA ASP A 59 0.19 -9.70 9.67
C ASP A 59 -1.20 -9.86 9.08
N SER A 60 -1.79 -11.06 9.18
CA SER A 60 -3.09 -11.35 8.60
C SER A 60 -4.23 -10.56 9.24
N GLY A 61 -4.01 -10.03 10.44
CA GLY A 61 -4.99 -9.16 11.10
C GLY A 61 -4.90 -7.70 10.68
N ARG A 62 -3.90 -7.35 9.87
CA ARG A 62 -3.68 -5.98 9.40
C ARG A 62 -3.65 -5.99 7.88
N THR A 63 -4.79 -5.63 7.27
CA THR A 63 -4.92 -5.66 5.82
C THR A 63 -5.39 -4.32 5.30
N VAL A 64 -5.02 -4.03 4.06
CA VAL A 64 -5.47 -2.85 3.33
C VAL A 64 -6.06 -3.32 2.01
N LYS A 65 -7.04 -2.59 1.51
CA LYS A 65 -7.64 -2.87 0.21
C LYS A 65 -7.16 -1.86 -0.81
N ILE A 66 -6.57 -2.35 -1.89
CA ILE A 66 -6.14 -1.50 -3.00
C ILE A 66 -7.36 -1.12 -3.82
N LEU A 67 -7.62 0.17 -3.93
CA LEU A 67 -8.74 0.71 -4.71
C LEU A 67 -8.32 1.07 -6.11
N ASP A 68 -7.12 1.62 -6.26
CA ASP A 68 -6.56 2.01 -7.55
C ASP A 68 -5.05 2.02 -7.44
N ALA A 69 -4.38 1.70 -8.53
CA ALA A 69 -2.92 1.73 -8.58
C ALA A 69 -2.48 2.17 -9.97
N ARG A 70 -1.45 2.99 -10.02
CA ARG A 70 -0.90 3.49 -11.28
C ARG A 70 0.62 3.61 -11.17
N SER A 71 1.29 3.57 -12.33
CA SER A 71 2.73 3.75 -12.37
C SER A 71 3.11 5.13 -11.85
N TYR A 72 4.17 5.16 -11.06
CA TYR A 72 4.79 6.39 -10.60
C TYR A 72 5.97 6.69 -11.53
N THR A 73 5.85 7.73 -12.30
CA THR A 73 6.90 8.16 -13.24
C THR A 73 7.31 9.59 -12.98
#